data_fd842784945c9ebf15be15dea30e4cd7
#
_entry.id   fd842784945c9ebf15be15dea30e4cd7
#
_cell.length_a   1.000
_cell.length_b   1.000
_cell.length_c   1.000
_cell.angle_alpha   90.00
_cell.angle_beta   90.00
_cell.angle_gamma   90.00
#
_symmetry.space_group_name_H-M   'P 1'
#
loop_
_entity.id
_entity.type
_entity.pdbx_description
1 polymer ?
#
loop_
_entity_poly.entity_id
_entity_poly.type
_entity_poly.pdbx_seq_one_letter_code
_entity_poly.pdbx_strand_id
1 'polypeptide(L)'
;MRKIVFLFFFLVNIATAQINVGDTIPSIALKSSANKEVNIASFKGKYVLIDFWASWCGPCRVGNKKLVTLYNEANHDQFEIIGISIDKDADKWLKAIEKDKIKFTQLIDAKGFDAETAIRFGVDELPSKFLFNKEGILIAKNPTEEEINKLIEN
;
A
#
# COMPACT_ATOMS: atom_id res chain seq x y z
N MET A 1 2.02 -1.88 61.30
CA MET A 1 2.51 -2.66 60.13
C MET A 1 1.87 -2.12 58.87
N ARG A 2 2.59 -1.30 58.07
CA ARG A 2 2.09 -0.70 56.83
C ARG A 2 2.31 -1.70 55.69
N LYS A 3 1.22 -2.24 55.14
CA LYS A 3 1.30 -3.11 53.91
C LYS A 3 1.54 -2.23 52.69
N ILE A 4 2.72 -2.36 52.08
CA ILE A 4 3.06 -1.71 50.80
C ILE A 4 2.48 -2.64 49.72
N VAL A 5 1.47 -2.14 49.02
CA VAL A 5 0.91 -2.79 47.80
C VAL A 5 1.72 -2.32 46.63
N PHE A 6 2.55 -3.21 46.06
CA PHE A 6 3.23 -2.96 44.79
C PHE A 6 2.24 -3.16 43.65
N LEU A 7 1.82 -2.05 43.05
CA LEU A 7 1.01 -2.07 41.83
C LEU A 7 1.95 -2.29 40.61
N PHE A 8 1.97 -3.51 40.11
CA PHE A 8 2.69 -3.83 38.87
C PHE A 8 1.91 -3.27 37.68
N PHE A 9 2.42 -2.17 37.12
CA PHE A 9 1.94 -1.68 35.81
C PHE A 9 2.49 -2.59 34.72
N PHE A 10 1.64 -3.44 34.16
CA PHE A 10 1.92 -4.17 32.93
C PHE A 10 1.84 -3.20 31.76
N LEU A 11 3.00 -2.74 31.26
CA LEU A 11 3.11 -2.05 29.97
C LEU A 11 2.84 -3.09 28.86
N VAL A 12 1.61 -3.12 28.36
CA VAL A 12 1.28 -3.88 27.14
C VAL A 12 1.89 -3.12 25.97
N ASN A 13 3.05 -3.57 25.49
CA ASN A 13 3.57 -3.15 24.20
C ASN A 13 2.68 -3.76 23.11
N ILE A 14 1.81 -2.94 22.50
CA ILE A 14 1.08 -3.32 21.30
C ILE A 14 2.09 -3.24 20.15
N ALA A 15 2.83 -4.31 19.91
CA ALA A 15 3.62 -4.46 18.69
C ALA A 15 2.62 -4.54 17.53
N THR A 16 2.61 -3.55 16.65
CA THR A 16 1.87 -3.62 15.39
C THR A 16 2.57 -4.67 14.52
N ALA A 17 2.01 -5.86 14.46
CA ALA A 17 2.54 -6.93 13.63
C ALA A 17 2.50 -6.52 12.15
N GLN A 18 3.62 -6.75 11.44
CA GLN A 18 3.68 -6.56 9.99
C GLN A 18 2.75 -7.54 9.28
N ILE A 19 2.16 -7.10 8.16
CA ILE A 19 1.26 -7.92 7.36
C ILE A 19 2.00 -9.08 6.69
N ASN A 20 1.40 -10.27 6.71
CA ASN A 20 1.92 -11.49 6.08
C ASN A 20 0.91 -12.08 5.10
N VAL A 21 1.39 -12.96 4.21
CA VAL A 21 0.50 -13.74 3.33
C VAL A 21 -0.51 -14.50 4.19
N GLY A 22 -1.78 -14.37 3.85
CA GLY A 22 -2.92 -14.87 4.62
C GLY A 22 -3.62 -13.81 5.47
N ASP A 23 -2.98 -12.67 5.74
CA ASP A 23 -3.60 -11.60 6.52
C ASP A 23 -4.57 -10.76 5.66
N THR A 24 -5.53 -10.15 6.35
CA THR A 24 -6.51 -9.27 5.70
C THR A 24 -5.93 -7.87 5.48
N ILE A 25 -6.29 -7.25 4.34
CA ILE A 25 -5.98 -5.84 4.04
C ILE A 25 -6.39 -4.95 5.21
N PRO A 26 -5.46 -4.16 5.77
CA PRO A 26 -5.76 -3.32 6.93
C PRO A 26 -6.69 -2.16 6.57
N SER A 27 -7.53 -1.74 7.53
CA SER A 27 -8.34 -0.55 7.39
C SER A 27 -7.50 0.68 7.69
N ILE A 28 -6.91 1.29 6.67
CA ILE A 28 -6.09 2.49 6.77
C ILE A 28 -6.64 3.53 5.80
N ALA A 29 -6.88 4.74 6.30
CA ALA A 29 -7.33 5.86 5.50
C ALA A 29 -6.17 6.81 5.20
N LEU A 30 -5.99 7.14 3.92
CA LEU A 30 -4.95 8.03 3.42
C LEU A 30 -5.54 9.11 2.52
N LYS A 31 -4.81 10.20 2.33
CA LYS A 31 -5.18 11.24 1.37
C LYS A 31 -4.83 10.83 -0.06
N SER A 32 -5.79 10.98 -0.96
CA SER A 32 -5.59 10.78 -2.39
C SER A 32 -5.00 12.02 -3.07
N SER A 33 -4.55 11.87 -4.33
CA SER A 33 -4.11 12.97 -5.19
C SER A 33 -5.18 14.05 -5.43
N ALA A 34 -6.46 13.70 -5.23
CA ALA A 34 -7.59 14.65 -5.24
C ALA A 34 -7.90 15.24 -3.85
N ASN A 35 -7.01 15.08 -2.87
CA ASN A 35 -7.16 15.52 -1.47
C ASN A 35 -8.40 14.94 -0.76
N LYS A 36 -8.89 13.78 -1.19
CA LYS A 36 -9.98 13.03 -0.55
C LYS A 36 -9.40 11.94 0.33
N GLU A 37 -10.06 11.66 1.45
CA GLU A 37 -9.72 10.51 2.28
C GLU A 37 -10.23 9.23 1.63
N VAL A 38 -9.36 8.23 1.52
CA VAL A 38 -9.64 6.94 0.91
C VAL A 38 -9.13 5.83 1.83
N ASN A 39 -10.01 4.91 2.21
CA ASN A 39 -9.65 3.73 2.98
C ASN A 39 -9.25 2.60 2.03
N ILE A 40 -8.04 2.04 2.18
CA ILE A 40 -7.55 0.98 1.30
C ILE A 40 -8.40 -0.30 1.37
N ALA A 41 -9.04 -0.57 2.52
CA ALA A 41 -9.92 -1.73 2.66
C ALA A 41 -11.27 -1.58 1.93
N SER A 42 -11.62 -0.39 1.43
CA SER A 42 -12.84 -0.17 0.65
C SER A 42 -12.82 -0.82 -0.74
N PHE A 43 -11.65 -1.26 -1.20
CA PHE A 43 -11.48 -1.92 -2.50
C PHE A 43 -11.69 -3.45 -2.46
N LYS A 44 -12.08 -4.03 -1.32
CA LYS A 44 -12.50 -5.44 -1.24
C LYS A 44 -13.60 -5.74 -2.27
N GLY A 45 -13.60 -6.95 -2.80
CA GLY A 45 -14.48 -7.38 -3.90
C GLY A 45 -13.73 -7.48 -5.24
N LYS A 46 -12.53 -6.92 -5.32
CA LYS A 46 -11.62 -6.99 -6.47
C LYS A 46 -10.27 -7.57 -6.05
N TYR A 47 -9.48 -8.03 -7.00
CA TYR A 47 -8.03 -8.15 -6.77
C TYR A 47 -7.44 -6.75 -6.62
N VAL A 48 -6.62 -6.54 -5.60
CA VAL A 48 -6.01 -5.22 -5.32
C VAL A 48 -4.51 -5.35 -5.28
N LEU A 49 -3.83 -4.64 -6.18
CA LEU A 49 -2.38 -4.50 -6.14
C LEU A 49 -2.02 -3.19 -5.44
N ILE A 50 -1.42 -3.26 -4.26
CA ILE A 50 -0.85 -2.10 -3.58
C ILE A 50 0.62 -2.01 -3.99
N ASP A 51 1.03 -0.84 -4.52
CA ASP A 51 2.41 -0.54 -4.91
C ASP A 51 2.96 0.61 -4.07
N PHE A 52 3.95 0.32 -3.22
CA PHE A 52 4.68 1.35 -2.48
C PHE A 52 5.78 1.94 -3.34
N TRP A 53 5.80 3.26 -3.45
CA TRP A 53 6.70 3.99 -4.31
C TRP A 53 7.06 5.38 -3.79
N ALA A 54 7.93 6.10 -4.51
CA ALA A 54 8.17 7.52 -4.27
C ALA A 54 8.64 8.22 -5.55
N SER A 55 8.46 9.53 -5.63
CA SER A 55 8.85 10.34 -6.78
C SER A 55 10.35 10.34 -7.06
N TRP A 56 11.16 10.15 -6.03
CA TRP A 56 12.62 10.08 -6.09
C TRP A 56 13.16 8.67 -6.36
N CYS A 57 12.31 7.64 -6.34
CA CYS A 57 12.69 6.24 -6.60
C CYS A 57 12.76 5.97 -8.11
N GLY A 58 13.97 5.93 -8.67
CA GLY A 58 14.17 5.67 -10.10
C GLY A 58 13.54 4.37 -10.61
N PRO A 59 13.78 3.19 -9.97
CA PRO A 59 13.14 1.93 -10.36
C PRO A 59 11.60 1.98 -10.28
N CYS A 60 11.03 2.69 -9.28
CA CYS A 60 9.58 2.87 -9.17
C CYS A 60 9.01 3.62 -10.38
N ARG A 61 9.70 4.70 -10.82
CA ARG A 61 9.30 5.51 -11.96
C ARG A 61 9.30 4.72 -13.28
N VAL A 62 10.21 3.76 -13.41
CA VAL A 62 10.21 2.79 -14.52
C VAL A 62 9.05 1.81 -14.39
N GLY A 63 8.82 1.28 -13.18
CA GLY A 63 7.72 0.37 -12.87
C GLY A 63 6.35 0.99 -13.09
N ASN A 64 6.17 2.28 -12.76
CA ASN A 64 4.91 3.00 -12.97
C ASN A 64 4.40 2.92 -14.41
N LYS A 65 5.31 2.99 -15.40
CA LYS A 65 4.92 2.89 -16.82
C LYS A 65 4.31 1.54 -17.16
N LYS A 66 4.85 0.46 -16.56
CA LYS A 66 4.31 -0.89 -16.73
C LYS A 66 2.98 -1.04 -16.02
N LEU A 67 2.86 -0.51 -14.79
CA LEU A 67 1.59 -0.50 -14.06
C LEU A 67 0.51 0.31 -14.79
N VAL A 68 0.86 1.41 -15.45
CA VAL A 68 -0.08 2.18 -16.29
C VAL A 68 -0.57 1.34 -17.47
N THR A 69 0.30 0.57 -18.14
CA THR A 69 -0.10 -0.35 -19.21
C THR A 69 -1.04 -1.41 -18.68
N LEU A 70 -0.64 -2.11 -17.61
CA LEU A 70 -1.45 -3.13 -16.96
C LEU A 70 -2.83 -2.59 -16.56
N TYR A 71 -2.88 -1.41 -15.94
CA TYR A 71 -4.14 -0.78 -15.52
C TYR A 71 -5.05 -0.45 -16.70
N ASN A 72 -4.49 0.04 -17.82
CA ASN A 72 -5.30 0.35 -19.01
C ASN A 72 -5.90 -0.89 -19.68
N GLU A 73 -5.28 -2.06 -19.54
CA GLU A 73 -5.71 -3.34 -20.15
C GLU A 73 -6.63 -4.14 -19.20
N ALA A 74 -6.58 -3.86 -17.89
CA ALA A 74 -7.32 -4.60 -16.88
C ALA A 74 -8.82 -4.30 -16.88
N ASN A 75 -9.62 -5.27 -16.47
CA ASN A 75 -11.03 -5.08 -16.12
C ASN A 75 -11.15 -4.47 -14.72
N HIS A 76 -11.50 -3.18 -14.64
CA HIS A 76 -11.59 -2.43 -13.39
C HIS A 76 -12.73 -2.89 -12.46
N ASP A 77 -13.66 -3.74 -12.91
CA ASP A 77 -14.62 -4.39 -12.04
C ASP A 77 -14.01 -5.54 -11.24
N GLN A 78 -12.89 -6.08 -11.72
CA GLN A 78 -12.22 -7.25 -11.13
C GLN A 78 -10.87 -6.93 -10.50
N PHE A 79 -10.21 -5.84 -10.91
CA PHE A 79 -8.85 -5.50 -10.52
C PHE A 79 -8.68 -4.00 -10.29
N GLU A 80 -7.93 -3.63 -9.25
CA GLU A 80 -7.58 -2.26 -8.93
C GLU A 80 -6.09 -2.16 -8.57
N ILE A 81 -5.46 -1.04 -8.90
CA ILE A 81 -4.12 -0.69 -8.46
C ILE A 81 -4.20 0.52 -7.52
N ILE A 82 -3.53 0.43 -6.38
CA ILE A 82 -3.39 1.52 -5.41
C ILE A 82 -1.91 1.83 -5.24
N GLY A 83 -1.46 2.97 -5.73
CA GLY A 83 -0.13 3.48 -5.43
C GLY A 83 -0.14 4.17 -4.07
N ILE A 84 0.73 3.75 -3.15
CA ILE A 84 0.96 4.43 -1.88
C ILE A 84 2.35 5.06 -1.93
N SER A 85 2.39 6.39 -2.02
CA SER A 85 3.64 7.12 -1.97
C SER A 85 4.08 7.38 -0.54
N ILE A 86 5.37 7.19 -0.29
CA ILE A 86 6.04 7.58 0.96
C ILE A 86 6.82 8.90 0.80
N ASP A 87 6.53 9.70 -0.23
CA ASP A 87 7.13 11.03 -0.39
C ASP A 87 6.81 11.94 0.81
N LYS A 88 7.83 12.67 1.28
CA LYS A 88 7.64 13.72 2.30
C LYS A 88 7.16 15.05 1.67
N ASP A 89 7.24 15.18 0.35
CA ASP A 89 6.89 16.36 -0.43
C ASP A 89 5.76 16.00 -1.39
N ALA A 90 4.55 16.44 -1.07
CA ALA A 90 3.35 16.15 -1.84
C ALA A 90 3.40 16.77 -3.26
N ASP A 91 4.07 17.92 -3.45
CA ASP A 91 4.17 18.56 -4.76
C ASP A 91 5.05 17.74 -5.71
N LYS A 92 6.14 17.16 -5.21
CA LYS A 92 6.99 16.25 -6.01
C LYS A 92 6.24 14.98 -6.39
N TRP A 93 5.47 14.43 -5.46
CA TRP A 93 4.61 13.29 -5.73
C TRP A 93 3.57 13.60 -6.81
N LEU A 94 2.83 14.70 -6.72
CA LEU A 94 1.83 15.10 -7.72
C LEU A 94 2.46 15.30 -9.10
N LYS A 95 3.61 15.99 -9.18
CA LYS A 95 4.36 16.15 -10.44
C LYS A 95 4.81 14.82 -11.03
N ALA A 96 5.17 13.86 -10.18
CA ALA A 96 5.57 12.52 -10.62
C ALA A 96 4.37 11.73 -11.19
N ILE A 97 3.20 11.79 -10.55
CA ILE A 97 1.95 11.19 -11.05
C ILE A 97 1.64 11.71 -12.46
N GLU A 98 1.67 13.03 -12.65
CA GLU A 98 1.42 13.66 -13.94
C GLU A 98 2.43 13.23 -15.01
N LYS A 99 3.73 13.30 -14.68
CA LYS A 99 4.82 12.94 -15.60
C LYS A 99 4.78 11.47 -16.02
N ASP A 100 4.43 10.57 -15.12
CA ASP A 100 4.32 9.12 -15.39
C ASP A 100 2.95 8.74 -15.97
N LYS A 101 2.02 9.70 -16.10
CA LYS A 101 0.65 9.52 -16.61
C LYS A 101 -0.13 8.45 -15.81
N ILE A 102 0.05 8.41 -14.50
CA ILE A 102 -0.62 7.45 -13.63
C ILE A 102 -2.11 7.79 -13.55
N LYS A 103 -2.97 6.80 -13.81
CA LYS A 103 -4.43 6.92 -13.79
C LYS A 103 -5.11 6.16 -12.68
N PHE A 104 -4.43 5.17 -12.12
CA PHE A 104 -4.94 4.39 -10.98
C PHE A 104 -4.86 5.18 -9.67
N THR A 105 -5.59 4.73 -8.66
CA THR A 105 -5.70 5.38 -7.35
C THR A 105 -4.33 5.67 -6.75
N GLN A 106 -4.11 6.94 -6.38
CA GLN A 106 -2.86 7.40 -5.77
C GLN A 106 -3.12 8.00 -4.41
N LEU A 107 -2.43 7.45 -3.41
CA LEU A 107 -2.48 7.84 -2.00
C LEU A 107 -1.09 8.23 -1.51
N ILE A 108 -1.04 9.02 -0.43
CA ILE A 108 0.22 9.45 0.18
C ILE A 108 0.22 9.23 1.69
N ASP A 109 1.34 8.68 2.21
CA ASP A 109 1.70 8.67 3.63
C ASP A 109 3.06 9.35 3.81
N ALA A 110 3.03 10.65 4.12
CA ALA A 110 4.12 11.60 3.92
C ALA A 110 5.22 11.54 5.00
N LYS A 111 5.60 10.34 5.47
CA LYS A 111 6.62 10.14 6.52
C LYS A 111 7.84 9.33 6.08
N GLY A 112 7.97 9.03 4.78
CA GLY A 112 9.04 8.16 4.28
C GLY A 112 8.86 6.73 4.80
N PHE A 113 9.95 6.05 5.09
CA PHE A 113 9.92 4.70 5.67
C PHE A 113 9.37 4.65 7.11
N ASP A 114 9.25 5.80 7.80
CA ASP A 114 8.59 5.94 9.10
C ASP A 114 7.06 6.11 8.97
N ALA A 115 6.52 6.05 7.76
CA ALA A 115 5.10 6.07 7.49
C ALA A 115 4.41 4.87 8.14
N GLU A 116 3.23 5.09 8.72
CA GLU A 116 2.47 4.02 9.39
C GLU A 116 2.18 2.86 8.44
N THR A 117 1.84 3.19 7.19
CA THR A 117 1.60 2.19 6.15
C THR A 117 2.88 1.41 5.81
N ALA A 118 4.03 2.07 5.66
CA ALA A 118 5.30 1.40 5.39
C ALA A 118 5.66 0.42 6.51
N ILE A 119 5.55 0.86 7.77
CA ILE A 119 5.80 0.01 8.95
C ILE A 119 4.82 -1.17 8.99
N ARG A 120 3.53 -0.92 8.78
CA ARG A 120 2.49 -1.95 8.82
C ARG A 120 2.64 -3.01 7.74
N PHE A 121 3.09 -2.62 6.56
CA PHE A 121 3.35 -3.53 5.44
C PHE A 121 4.75 -4.15 5.46
N GLY A 122 5.65 -3.67 6.33
CA GLY A 122 7.04 -4.11 6.39
C GLY A 122 7.85 -3.67 5.18
N VAL A 123 7.60 -2.43 4.71
CA VAL A 123 8.30 -1.83 3.57
C VAL A 123 9.58 -1.19 4.05
N ASP A 124 10.71 -1.75 3.68
CA ASP A 124 12.06 -1.28 3.96
C ASP A 124 12.85 -0.90 2.70
N GLU A 125 12.30 -1.25 1.52
CA GLU A 125 12.84 -0.89 0.20
C GLU A 125 11.72 -0.56 -0.79
N LEU A 126 12.05 0.15 -1.87
CA LEU A 126 11.13 0.53 -2.95
C LEU A 126 11.67 0.08 -4.33
N PRO A 127 10.77 -0.36 -5.25
CA PRO A 127 9.33 -0.55 -5.06
C PRO A 127 9.00 -1.80 -4.25
N SER A 128 7.90 -1.79 -3.48
CA SER A 128 7.37 -2.96 -2.80
C SER A 128 5.90 -3.15 -3.11
N LYS A 129 5.50 -4.37 -3.51
CA LYS A 129 4.16 -4.68 -3.99
C LYS A 129 3.47 -5.74 -3.14
N PHE A 130 2.15 -5.59 -2.99
CA PHE A 130 1.31 -6.49 -2.19
C PHE A 130 0.02 -6.77 -2.96
N LEU A 131 -0.23 -8.04 -3.28
CA LEU A 131 -1.41 -8.45 -4.03
C LEU A 131 -2.43 -9.12 -3.11
N PHE A 132 -3.63 -8.57 -3.11
CA PHE A 132 -4.78 -9.07 -2.34
C PHE A 132 -5.81 -9.71 -3.29
N ASN A 133 -6.46 -10.77 -2.83
CA ASN A 133 -7.58 -11.38 -3.52
C ASN A 133 -8.89 -10.61 -3.25
N LYS A 134 -10.01 -11.07 -3.84
CA LYS A 134 -11.32 -10.42 -3.73
C LYS A 134 -11.86 -10.37 -2.30
N GLU A 135 -11.49 -11.34 -1.47
CA GLU A 135 -11.80 -11.38 -0.04
C GLU A 135 -10.97 -10.37 0.78
N GLY A 136 -9.97 -9.74 0.13
CA GLY A 136 -9.04 -8.82 0.77
C GLY A 136 -7.96 -9.54 1.56
N ILE A 137 -7.60 -10.76 1.20
CA ILE A 137 -6.51 -11.53 1.81
C ILE A 137 -5.24 -11.34 0.99
N LEU A 138 -4.12 -11.05 1.65
CA LEU A 138 -2.81 -10.93 1.02
C LEU A 138 -2.38 -12.30 0.47
N ILE A 139 -2.19 -12.39 -0.84
CA ILE A 139 -1.83 -13.64 -1.51
C ILE A 139 -0.39 -13.66 -2.05
N ALA A 140 0.22 -12.48 -2.30
CA ALA A 140 1.62 -12.41 -2.73
C ALA A 140 2.27 -11.08 -2.31
N LYS A 141 3.58 -11.13 -2.00
CA LYS A 141 4.47 -9.98 -1.86
C LYS A 141 5.40 -9.94 -3.08
N ASN A 142 5.58 -8.77 -3.66
CA ASN A 142 6.38 -8.52 -4.86
C ASN A 142 6.07 -9.50 -6.02
N PRO A 143 4.77 -9.67 -6.40
CA PRO A 143 4.39 -10.55 -7.48
C PRO A 143 5.01 -10.09 -8.82
N THR A 144 5.32 -11.04 -9.68
CA THR A 144 5.71 -10.78 -11.07
C THR A 144 4.50 -10.33 -11.91
N GLU A 145 4.75 -9.68 -13.04
CA GLU A 145 3.68 -9.31 -13.98
C GLU A 145 2.92 -10.56 -14.48
N GLU A 146 3.61 -11.68 -14.69
CA GLU A 146 2.98 -12.93 -15.10
C GLU A 146 2.03 -13.48 -14.05
N GLU A 147 2.41 -13.43 -12.76
CA GLU A 147 1.55 -13.86 -11.65
C GLU A 147 0.30 -12.97 -11.53
N ILE A 148 0.45 -11.66 -11.74
CA ILE A 148 -0.68 -10.73 -11.73
C ILE A 148 -1.61 -11.03 -12.91
N ASN A 149 -1.07 -11.15 -14.14
CA ASN A 149 -1.86 -11.38 -15.34
C ASN A 149 -2.68 -12.66 -15.28
N LYS A 150 -2.10 -13.76 -14.78
CA LYS A 150 -2.83 -15.03 -14.58
C LYS A 150 -4.09 -14.88 -13.71
N LEU A 151 -4.11 -13.93 -12.78
CA LEU A 151 -5.23 -13.75 -11.85
C LEU A 151 -6.30 -12.81 -12.42
N ILE A 152 -5.93 -11.86 -13.27
CA ILE A 152 -6.86 -10.86 -13.81
C ILE A 152 -7.48 -11.28 -15.15
N GLU A 153 -6.90 -12.26 -15.85
CA GLU A 153 -7.41 -12.83 -17.12
C GLU A 153 -8.48 -13.91 -16.91
N ASN A 154 -8.67 -14.40 -15.68
CA ASN A 154 -9.69 -15.40 -15.27
C ASN A 154 -10.86 -14.68 -14.58
#